data_40d68b2f9dc3864092725ee4d560186d
#
_entry.id   40d68b2f9dc3864092725ee4d560186d
#
_cell.length_a   1.000
_cell.length_b   1.000
_cell.length_c   1.000
_cell.angle_alpha   90.00
_cell.angle_beta   90.00
_cell.angle_gamma   90.00
#
_symmetry.space_group_name_H-M   'P 1'
#
loop_
_entity.id
_entity.type
_entity.pdbx_description
1 polymer ?
#
loop_
_entity_poly.entity_id
_entity_poly.type
_entity_poly.pdbx_seq_one_letter_code
_entity_poly.pdbx_strand_id
1 'polypeptide(L)'
;MISTTINLYKNAYSGLTRRMWLLAIVMLINRCGTMVLPFMTLYCNHRGYTETQGGLAVAIYGIGSLFGAFIGGRLSDKIGFYSMQLIALFGGGIMFIVLGQMNSYVSICTCIFFASMINEAFRPANSSAIAYYSTVQNRTQSFSLVRLAINLGWGVGSALAGILASMSYELLFWTDGLTNITAGIVLLIILPKVTVAQQHKESHGKNEKASGPLQDKTFMIFTGFMLLFAICFFQLFTTVPLYFKEGLHLNESSIGIIMALNGILIALFEMVFVFKLEGRQPYLKLMTYGCILLAVSYCMLNIPLANGFILATMVILMVTIAEITGMPFMNSYYIGRTTAANRGQYAAIYTMAWSAAQVIGSLSGAQIAHSLGFSSLWWILGFICLIAAFGFNYIQLKRR
;
A
#
# COMPACT_ATOMS: atom_id res chain seq x y z
N MET A 1 -21.08 26.12 11.94
CA MET A 1 -19.78 25.57 11.46
C MET A 1 -19.49 24.17 12.04
N ILE A 2 -19.48 23.97 13.36
CA ILE A 2 -19.22 22.65 14.00
C ILE A 2 -20.23 21.58 13.55
N SER A 3 -21.55 21.87 13.58
CA SER A 3 -22.58 20.94 13.11
C SER A 3 -22.43 20.53 11.64
N THR A 4 -22.02 21.47 10.78
CA THR A 4 -21.76 21.20 9.36
C THR A 4 -20.55 20.26 9.18
N THR A 5 -19.52 20.44 9.99
CA THR A 5 -18.31 19.58 9.97
C THR A 5 -18.65 18.18 10.48
N ILE A 6 -19.38 18.05 11.59
CA ILE A 6 -19.82 16.75 12.13
C ILE A 6 -20.69 16.00 11.11
N ASN A 7 -21.63 16.69 10.48
CA ASN A 7 -22.47 16.09 9.44
C ASN A 7 -21.65 15.65 8.22
N LEU A 8 -20.61 16.39 7.86
CA LEU A 8 -19.73 16.02 6.78
C LEU A 8 -18.97 14.71 7.07
N TYR A 9 -18.41 14.56 8.28
CA TYR A 9 -17.79 13.32 8.71
C TYR A 9 -18.79 12.16 8.77
N LYS A 10 -19.95 12.38 9.40
CA LYS A 10 -21.02 11.37 9.43
C LYS A 10 -21.40 10.90 8.03
N ASN A 11 -21.54 11.81 7.08
CA ASN A 11 -21.88 11.49 5.69
C ASN A 11 -20.72 10.78 4.97
N ALA A 12 -19.46 11.14 5.23
CA ALA A 12 -18.30 10.50 4.63
C ALA A 12 -18.17 9.02 5.04
N TYR A 13 -18.60 8.66 6.24
CA TYR A 13 -18.61 7.28 6.73
C TYR A 13 -19.97 6.58 6.59
N SER A 14 -21.03 7.33 6.23
CA SER A 14 -22.34 6.76 5.95
C SER A 14 -22.35 6.06 4.57
N GLY A 15 -23.23 5.08 4.42
CA GLY A 15 -23.36 4.34 3.15
C GLY A 15 -22.34 3.20 2.97
N LEU A 16 -21.34 3.09 3.84
CA LEU A 16 -20.45 1.94 3.88
C LEU A 16 -21.18 0.73 4.47
N THR A 17 -21.08 -0.42 3.80
CA THR A 17 -21.77 -1.63 4.26
C THR A 17 -21.13 -2.13 5.57
N ARG A 18 -21.95 -2.80 6.42
CA ARG A 18 -21.43 -3.46 7.62
C ARG A 18 -20.27 -4.41 7.31
N ARG A 19 -20.33 -5.11 6.16
CA ARG A 19 -19.26 -6.02 5.71
C ARG A 19 -17.95 -5.30 5.44
N MET A 20 -17.99 -4.06 4.94
CA MET A 20 -16.80 -3.24 4.73
C MET A 20 -16.12 -2.85 6.05
N TRP A 21 -16.90 -2.47 7.07
CA TRP A 21 -16.37 -2.21 8.41
C TRP A 21 -15.73 -3.45 9.03
N LEU A 22 -16.37 -4.60 8.90
CA LEU A 22 -15.84 -5.86 9.39
C LEU A 22 -14.54 -6.26 8.65
N LEU A 23 -14.47 -6.05 7.34
CA LEU A 23 -13.25 -6.28 6.56
C LEU A 23 -12.12 -5.31 6.98
N ALA A 24 -12.44 -4.05 7.28
CA ALA A 24 -11.47 -3.08 7.77
C ALA A 24 -10.91 -3.47 9.15
N ILE A 25 -11.73 -4.06 10.04
CA ILE A 25 -11.27 -4.61 11.32
C ILE A 25 -10.30 -5.77 11.11
N VAL A 26 -10.63 -6.73 10.22
CA VAL A 26 -9.71 -7.82 9.85
C VAL A 26 -8.38 -7.27 9.36
N MET A 27 -8.44 -6.23 8.51
CA MET A 27 -7.25 -5.58 7.97
C MET A 27 -6.43 -4.86 9.03
N LEU A 28 -7.08 -4.18 9.98
CA LEU A 28 -6.43 -3.54 11.11
C LEU A 28 -5.64 -4.56 11.94
N ILE A 29 -6.29 -5.66 12.34
CA ILE A 29 -5.64 -6.74 13.10
C ILE A 29 -4.44 -7.31 12.35
N ASN A 30 -4.61 -7.64 11.06
CA ASN A 30 -3.54 -8.14 10.21
C ASN A 30 -2.34 -7.17 10.15
N ARG A 31 -2.60 -5.86 10.05
CA ARG A 31 -1.55 -4.85 9.92
C ARG A 31 -0.88 -4.45 11.24
N CYS A 32 -1.54 -4.66 12.37
CA CYS A 32 -0.90 -4.52 13.68
C CYS A 32 0.27 -5.50 13.89
N GLY A 33 0.29 -6.62 13.18
CA GLY A 33 1.36 -7.61 13.23
C GLY A 33 2.48 -7.42 12.19
N THR A 34 2.49 -6.38 11.37
CA THR A 34 3.52 -6.22 10.33
C THR A 34 4.84 -5.70 10.94
N MET A 35 5.56 -6.56 11.65
CA MET A 35 6.74 -6.23 12.46
C MET A 35 8.02 -6.86 11.94
N VAL A 36 7.95 -8.08 11.39
CA VAL A 36 9.12 -8.88 10.99
C VAL A 36 9.92 -8.19 9.90
N LEU A 37 9.28 -7.70 8.83
CA LEU A 37 9.99 -7.14 7.69
C LEU A 37 10.85 -5.91 8.02
N PRO A 38 10.36 -4.90 8.76
CA PRO A 38 11.19 -3.75 9.15
C PRO A 38 12.39 -4.11 10.03
N PHE A 39 12.28 -5.19 10.80
CA PHE A 39 13.33 -5.62 11.72
C PHE A 39 14.20 -6.77 11.19
N MET A 40 13.97 -7.24 9.96
CA MET A 40 14.64 -8.43 9.40
C MET A 40 16.17 -8.27 9.33
N THR A 41 16.68 -7.12 8.90
CA THR A 41 18.12 -6.87 8.84
C THR A 41 18.74 -6.88 10.24
N LEU A 42 18.08 -6.25 11.22
CA LEU A 42 18.53 -6.23 12.61
C LEU A 42 18.51 -7.63 13.23
N TYR A 43 17.48 -8.43 12.93
CA TYR A 43 17.41 -9.82 13.34
C TYR A 43 18.56 -10.65 12.76
N CYS A 44 18.85 -10.50 11.46
CA CYS A 44 19.97 -11.18 10.82
C CYS A 44 21.31 -10.78 11.49
N ASN A 45 21.54 -9.50 11.78
CA ASN A 45 22.72 -9.03 12.47
C ASN A 45 22.82 -9.61 13.90
N HIS A 46 21.71 -9.66 14.63
CA HIS A 46 21.65 -10.26 15.97
C HIS A 46 22.00 -11.76 15.93
N ARG A 47 21.69 -12.46 14.84
CA ARG A 47 22.06 -13.87 14.62
C ARG A 47 23.48 -14.06 14.12
N GLY A 48 24.29 -13.00 14.01
CA GLY A 48 25.69 -13.03 13.58
C GLY A 48 25.90 -12.98 12.07
N TYR A 49 24.86 -12.70 11.28
CA TYR A 49 24.97 -12.50 9.83
C TYR A 49 25.33 -11.05 9.49
N THR A 50 25.93 -10.83 8.33
CA THR A 50 26.32 -9.50 7.87
C THR A 50 25.11 -8.64 7.45
N GLU A 51 25.28 -7.31 7.43
CA GLU A 51 24.24 -6.38 6.93
C GLU A 51 23.83 -6.70 5.49
N THR A 52 24.81 -7.08 4.65
CA THR A 52 24.55 -7.51 3.26
C THR A 52 23.64 -8.75 3.21
N GLN A 53 23.86 -9.72 4.11
CA GLN A 53 23.02 -10.90 4.21
C GLN A 53 21.61 -10.53 4.72
N GLY A 54 21.49 -9.60 5.68
CA GLY A 54 20.22 -9.05 6.13
C GLY A 54 19.45 -8.35 5.00
N GLY A 55 20.14 -7.53 4.21
CA GLY A 55 19.58 -6.89 3.03
C GLY A 55 19.12 -7.89 1.96
N LEU A 56 19.88 -8.96 1.73
CA LEU A 56 19.51 -10.03 0.81
C LEU A 56 18.24 -10.78 1.29
N ALA A 57 18.09 -11.01 2.59
CA ALA A 57 16.89 -11.62 3.15
C ALA A 57 15.65 -10.75 2.88
N VAL A 58 15.75 -9.42 3.02
CA VAL A 58 14.68 -8.47 2.66
C VAL A 58 14.39 -8.50 1.15
N ALA A 59 15.41 -8.60 0.31
CA ALA A 59 15.23 -8.73 -1.14
C ALA A 59 14.49 -10.03 -1.51
N ILE A 60 14.83 -11.15 -0.87
CA ILE A 60 14.14 -12.44 -1.04
C ILE A 60 12.66 -12.34 -0.64
N TYR A 61 12.35 -11.61 0.46
CA TYR A 61 10.96 -11.30 0.81
C TYR A 61 10.25 -10.56 -0.34
N GLY A 62 10.89 -9.55 -0.92
CA GLY A 62 10.36 -8.81 -2.07
C GLY A 62 10.06 -9.70 -3.28
N ILE A 63 10.97 -10.62 -3.61
CA ILE A 63 10.76 -11.59 -4.70
C ILE A 63 9.57 -12.51 -4.38
N GLY A 64 9.52 -13.10 -3.18
CA GLY A 64 8.40 -13.93 -2.74
C GLY A 64 7.07 -13.18 -2.81
N SER A 65 7.04 -11.90 -2.44
CA SER A 65 5.85 -11.05 -2.50
C SER A 65 5.32 -10.86 -3.93
N LEU A 66 6.19 -10.72 -4.92
CA LEU A 66 5.80 -10.64 -6.34
C LEU A 66 5.14 -11.93 -6.81
N PHE A 67 5.75 -13.08 -6.50
CA PHE A 67 5.14 -14.39 -6.80
C PHE A 67 3.82 -14.58 -6.06
N GLY A 68 3.74 -14.17 -4.79
CA GLY A 68 2.53 -14.23 -3.97
C GLY A 68 1.39 -13.41 -4.56
N ALA A 69 1.64 -12.18 -4.96
CA ALA A 69 0.64 -11.33 -5.60
C ALA A 69 0.13 -11.95 -6.92
N PHE A 70 1.03 -12.49 -7.75
CA PHE A 70 0.68 -13.10 -9.02
C PHE A 70 -0.15 -14.39 -8.85
N ILE A 71 0.31 -15.32 -8.02
CA ILE A 71 -0.37 -16.59 -7.75
C ILE A 71 -1.68 -16.34 -7.01
N GLY A 72 -1.65 -15.47 -5.98
CA GLY A 72 -2.81 -15.12 -5.17
C GLY A 72 -3.93 -14.48 -5.96
N GLY A 73 -3.61 -13.63 -6.94
CA GLY A 73 -4.61 -13.04 -7.82
C GLY A 73 -5.31 -14.07 -8.69
N ARG A 74 -4.54 -14.96 -9.34
CA ARG A 74 -5.11 -16.04 -10.16
C ARG A 74 -5.90 -17.06 -9.33
N LEU A 75 -5.38 -17.41 -8.15
CA LEU A 75 -6.05 -18.32 -7.24
C LEU A 75 -7.35 -17.68 -6.69
N SER A 76 -7.33 -16.40 -6.35
CA SER A 76 -8.51 -15.65 -5.90
C SER A 76 -9.64 -15.70 -6.92
N ASP A 77 -9.34 -15.64 -8.23
CA ASP A 77 -10.36 -15.78 -9.28
C ASP A 77 -10.89 -17.22 -9.41
N LYS A 78 -10.06 -18.24 -9.12
CA LYS A 78 -10.42 -19.66 -9.25
C LYS A 78 -11.15 -20.23 -8.04
N ILE A 79 -10.63 -19.99 -6.82
CA ILE A 79 -11.15 -20.56 -5.57
C ILE A 79 -11.97 -19.55 -4.75
N GLY A 80 -12.02 -18.31 -5.19
CA GLY A 80 -12.71 -17.20 -4.54
C GLY A 80 -11.82 -16.41 -3.58
N PHE A 81 -12.09 -15.11 -3.48
CA PHE A 81 -11.31 -14.20 -2.63
C PHE A 81 -11.37 -14.59 -1.14
N TYR A 82 -12.54 -15.07 -0.68
CA TYR A 82 -12.73 -15.45 0.72
C TYR A 82 -11.81 -16.60 1.13
N SER A 83 -11.78 -17.67 0.32
CA SER A 83 -10.88 -18.82 0.55
C SER A 83 -9.42 -18.42 0.45
N MET A 84 -9.07 -17.55 -0.52
CA MET A 84 -7.70 -17.08 -0.70
C MET A 84 -7.24 -16.22 0.48
N GLN A 85 -8.10 -15.35 1.02
CA GLN A 85 -7.79 -14.58 2.23
C GLN A 85 -7.49 -15.50 3.42
N LEU A 86 -8.29 -16.55 3.63
CA LEU A 86 -8.05 -17.51 4.72
C LEU A 86 -6.74 -18.26 4.56
N ILE A 87 -6.44 -18.76 3.34
CA ILE A 87 -5.18 -19.45 3.04
C ILE A 87 -4.00 -18.53 3.33
N ALA A 88 -4.08 -17.26 2.90
CA ALA A 88 -3.01 -16.29 3.10
C ALA A 88 -2.83 -15.94 4.58
N LEU A 89 -3.91 -15.74 5.33
CA LEU A 89 -3.84 -15.36 6.75
C LEU A 89 -3.35 -16.52 7.62
N PHE A 90 -3.93 -17.72 7.50
CA PHE A 90 -3.48 -18.88 8.28
C PHE A 90 -2.12 -19.38 7.83
N GLY A 91 -1.92 -19.57 6.51
CA GLY A 91 -0.66 -20.03 5.96
C GLY A 91 0.49 -19.05 6.22
N GLY A 92 0.25 -17.75 6.00
CA GLY A 92 1.22 -16.70 6.30
C GLY A 92 1.55 -16.63 7.79
N GLY A 93 0.53 -16.71 8.67
CA GLY A 93 0.73 -16.72 10.11
C GLY A 93 1.56 -17.90 10.59
N ILE A 94 1.26 -19.12 10.12
CA ILE A 94 2.05 -20.30 10.43
C ILE A 94 3.49 -20.14 9.93
N MET A 95 3.68 -19.66 8.71
CA MET A 95 5.01 -19.47 8.13
C MET A 95 5.86 -18.44 8.88
N PHE A 96 5.26 -17.37 9.43
CA PHE A 96 6.01 -16.44 10.29
C PHE A 96 6.46 -17.09 11.59
N ILE A 97 5.60 -17.91 12.22
CA ILE A 97 6.00 -18.66 13.43
C ILE A 97 7.13 -19.64 13.10
N VAL A 98 7.02 -20.38 11.98
CA VAL A 98 8.06 -21.30 11.52
C VAL A 98 9.36 -20.57 11.23
N LEU A 99 9.30 -19.37 10.61
CA LEU A 99 10.46 -18.54 10.31
C LEU A 99 11.25 -18.19 11.58
N GLY A 100 10.55 -17.87 12.68
CA GLY A 100 11.19 -17.58 13.96
C GLY A 100 11.95 -18.77 14.57
N GLN A 101 11.70 -20.01 14.12
CA GLN A 101 12.39 -21.22 14.58
C GLN A 101 13.61 -21.61 13.70
N MET A 102 13.83 -20.88 12.59
CA MET A 102 14.93 -21.21 11.67
C MET A 102 16.28 -20.78 12.22
N ASN A 103 17.28 -21.68 12.13
CA ASN A 103 18.60 -21.46 12.71
C ASN A 103 19.70 -21.22 11.67
N SER A 104 19.57 -21.72 10.45
CA SER A 104 20.56 -21.51 9.39
C SER A 104 20.13 -20.38 8.43
N TYR A 105 21.09 -19.67 7.87
CA TYR A 105 20.81 -18.59 6.91
C TYR A 105 20.00 -19.07 5.71
N VAL A 106 20.32 -20.25 5.17
CA VAL A 106 19.62 -20.84 4.04
C VAL A 106 18.15 -21.16 4.39
N SER A 107 17.92 -21.73 5.59
CA SER A 107 16.55 -22.01 6.05
C SER A 107 15.76 -20.73 6.30
N ILE A 108 16.39 -19.67 6.85
CA ILE A 108 15.79 -18.36 7.02
C ILE A 108 15.36 -17.80 5.66
N CYS A 109 16.26 -17.74 4.68
CA CYS A 109 15.97 -17.23 3.34
C CYS A 109 14.87 -18.02 2.61
N THR A 110 14.91 -19.36 2.69
CA THR A 110 13.87 -20.22 2.11
C THR A 110 12.52 -19.99 2.75
N CYS A 111 12.49 -19.94 4.09
CA CYS A 111 11.26 -19.70 4.84
C CYS A 111 10.68 -18.30 4.57
N ILE A 112 11.54 -17.25 4.51
CA ILE A 112 11.14 -15.87 4.14
C ILE A 112 10.47 -15.83 2.76
N PHE A 113 11.03 -16.52 1.76
CA PHE A 113 10.46 -16.57 0.43
C PHE A 113 9.03 -17.13 0.46
N PHE A 114 8.82 -18.28 1.09
CA PHE A 114 7.49 -18.89 1.16
C PHE A 114 6.53 -18.12 2.09
N ALA A 115 7.00 -17.58 3.20
CA ALA A 115 6.21 -16.74 4.09
C ALA A 115 5.69 -15.50 3.37
N SER A 116 6.56 -14.79 2.65
CA SER A 116 6.16 -13.61 1.87
C SER A 116 5.24 -13.98 0.72
N MET A 117 5.51 -15.07 0.00
CA MET A 117 4.67 -15.54 -1.11
C MET A 117 3.24 -15.85 -0.63
N ILE A 118 3.08 -16.54 0.48
CA ILE A 118 1.75 -16.89 1.00
C ILE A 118 1.05 -15.66 1.57
N ASN A 119 1.75 -14.84 2.37
CA ASN A 119 1.18 -13.68 3.02
C ASN A 119 0.75 -12.59 2.01
N GLU A 120 1.56 -12.32 0.98
CA GLU A 120 1.27 -11.27 0.00
C GLU A 120 0.20 -11.66 -1.03
N ALA A 121 -0.15 -12.94 -1.12
CA ALA A 121 -1.33 -13.39 -1.86
C ALA A 121 -2.65 -12.84 -1.27
N PHE A 122 -2.64 -12.38 -0.02
CA PHE A 122 -3.76 -11.68 0.62
C PHE A 122 -4.16 -10.39 -0.11
N ARG A 123 -3.21 -9.60 -0.60
CA ARG A 123 -3.49 -8.28 -1.18
C ARG A 123 -4.46 -8.30 -2.37
N PRO A 124 -4.26 -9.10 -3.44
CA PRO A 124 -5.21 -9.16 -4.55
C PRO A 124 -6.55 -9.73 -4.13
N ALA A 125 -6.58 -10.72 -3.22
CA ALA A 125 -7.80 -11.26 -2.66
C ALA A 125 -8.58 -10.20 -1.87
N ASN A 126 -7.90 -9.40 -1.05
CA ASN A 126 -8.50 -8.31 -0.29
C ASN A 126 -9.07 -7.21 -1.20
N SER A 127 -8.37 -6.84 -2.28
CA SER A 127 -8.89 -5.89 -3.27
C SER A 127 -10.17 -6.41 -3.93
N SER A 128 -10.24 -7.71 -4.23
CA SER A 128 -11.44 -8.36 -4.74
C SER A 128 -12.58 -8.37 -3.71
N ALA A 129 -12.28 -8.59 -2.42
CA ALA A 129 -13.24 -8.53 -1.34
C ALA A 129 -13.82 -7.11 -1.16
N ILE A 130 -12.97 -6.07 -1.18
CA ILE A 130 -13.40 -4.67 -1.10
C ILE A 130 -14.36 -4.37 -2.26
N ALA A 131 -14.00 -4.76 -3.47
CA ALA A 131 -14.83 -4.53 -4.65
C ALA A 131 -16.16 -5.29 -4.61
N TYR A 132 -16.20 -6.48 -3.98
CA TYR A 132 -17.42 -7.28 -3.79
C TYR A 132 -18.34 -6.69 -2.71
N TYR A 133 -17.78 -6.23 -1.58
CA TYR A 133 -18.58 -5.70 -0.46
C TYR A 133 -18.96 -4.22 -0.62
N SER A 134 -18.39 -3.53 -1.61
CA SER A 134 -18.72 -2.13 -1.94
C SER A 134 -19.68 -2.00 -3.12
N THR A 135 -20.41 -0.91 -3.18
CA THR A 135 -21.16 -0.49 -4.38
C THR A 135 -20.26 0.35 -5.29
N VAL A 136 -20.69 0.58 -6.53
CA VAL A 136 -19.95 1.46 -7.45
C VAL A 136 -19.81 2.88 -6.87
N GLN A 137 -20.86 3.35 -6.16
CA GLN A 137 -20.94 4.70 -5.62
C GLN A 137 -20.03 4.93 -4.38
N ASN A 138 -19.80 3.88 -3.57
CA ASN A 138 -18.99 4.01 -2.33
C ASN A 138 -17.66 3.24 -2.39
N ARG A 139 -17.23 2.81 -3.59
CA ARG A 139 -16.04 1.97 -3.77
C ARG A 139 -14.77 2.67 -3.32
N THR A 140 -14.58 3.93 -3.70
CA THR A 140 -13.40 4.70 -3.32
C THR A 140 -13.34 4.93 -1.82
N GLN A 141 -14.48 5.25 -1.19
CA GLN A 141 -14.61 5.34 0.27
C GLN A 141 -14.27 4.01 0.95
N SER A 142 -14.68 2.88 0.36
CA SER A 142 -14.36 1.54 0.88
C SER A 142 -12.86 1.25 0.84
N PHE A 143 -12.15 1.62 -0.22
CA PHE A 143 -10.70 1.54 -0.29
C PHE A 143 -10.02 2.46 0.71
N SER A 144 -10.52 3.69 0.89
CA SER A 144 -10.00 4.63 1.88
C SER A 144 -10.21 4.14 3.32
N LEU A 145 -11.36 3.51 3.64
CA LEU A 145 -11.58 2.89 4.95
C LEU A 145 -10.56 1.79 5.24
N VAL A 146 -10.30 0.91 4.28
CA VAL A 146 -9.29 -0.15 4.44
C VAL A 146 -7.89 0.45 4.54
N ARG A 147 -7.58 1.51 3.80
CA ARG A 147 -6.30 2.21 3.89
C ARG A 147 -6.11 2.88 5.26
N LEU A 148 -7.17 3.47 5.83
CA LEU A 148 -7.15 3.98 7.20
C LEU A 148 -6.80 2.86 8.19
N ALA A 149 -7.43 1.69 8.07
CA ALA A 149 -7.15 0.53 8.90
C ALA A 149 -5.68 0.04 8.75
N ILE A 150 -5.14 0.05 7.53
CA ILE A 150 -3.74 -0.28 7.25
C ILE A 150 -2.81 0.70 7.96
N ASN A 151 -3.02 2.00 7.81
CA ASN A 151 -2.15 3.03 8.39
C ASN A 151 -2.19 3.02 9.92
N LEU A 152 -3.37 2.85 10.51
CA LEU A 152 -3.50 2.69 11.97
C LEU A 152 -2.82 1.41 12.45
N GLY A 153 -2.99 0.29 11.73
CA GLY A 153 -2.34 -0.98 12.06
C GLY A 153 -0.82 -0.88 12.00
N TRP A 154 -0.28 -0.22 10.97
CA TRP A 154 1.16 0.04 10.85
C TRP A 154 1.69 0.92 11.98
N GLY A 155 0.94 1.95 12.38
CA GLY A 155 1.30 2.82 13.52
C GLY A 155 1.39 2.02 14.82
N VAL A 156 0.38 1.22 15.13
CA VAL A 156 0.36 0.34 16.31
C VAL A 156 1.46 -0.72 16.22
N GLY A 157 1.59 -1.38 15.06
CA GLY A 157 2.58 -2.43 14.83
C GLY A 157 4.02 -1.93 15.01
N SER A 158 4.35 -0.77 14.44
CA SER A 158 5.70 -0.18 14.57
C SER A 158 6.03 0.20 16.01
N ALA A 159 5.07 0.74 16.76
CA ALA A 159 5.27 1.07 18.17
C ALA A 159 5.51 -0.18 19.02
N LEU A 160 4.72 -1.24 18.82
CA LEU A 160 4.89 -2.52 19.52
C LEU A 160 6.16 -3.25 19.12
N ALA A 161 6.54 -3.20 17.83
CA ALA A 161 7.70 -3.90 17.32
C ALA A 161 9.00 -3.46 18.00
N GLY A 162 9.18 -2.16 18.26
CA GLY A 162 10.33 -1.65 18.99
C GLY A 162 10.43 -2.20 20.41
N ILE A 163 9.30 -2.27 21.12
CA ILE A 163 9.22 -2.83 22.48
C ILE A 163 9.53 -4.33 22.46
N LEU A 164 8.90 -5.09 21.56
CA LEU A 164 9.09 -6.52 21.47
C LEU A 164 10.51 -6.89 21.05
N ALA A 165 11.08 -6.17 20.08
CA ALA A 165 12.46 -6.38 19.63
C ALA A 165 13.49 -6.13 20.74
N SER A 166 13.23 -5.17 21.64
CA SER A 166 14.09 -4.92 22.80
C SER A 166 14.07 -6.06 23.83
N MET A 167 13.01 -6.86 23.85
CA MET A 167 12.89 -8.02 24.73
C MET A 167 13.45 -9.29 24.06
N SER A 168 12.97 -9.60 22.86
CA SER A 168 13.47 -10.68 22.00
C SER A 168 12.95 -10.50 20.57
N TYR A 169 13.84 -10.70 19.57
CA TYR A 169 13.42 -10.73 18.17
C TYR A 169 12.44 -11.88 17.84
N GLU A 170 12.46 -12.97 18.58
CA GLU A 170 11.55 -14.09 18.37
C GLU A 170 10.10 -13.69 18.60
N LEU A 171 9.83 -12.75 19.51
CA LEU A 171 8.50 -12.22 19.77
C LEU A 171 7.89 -11.52 18.54
N LEU A 172 8.70 -10.95 17.65
CA LEU A 172 8.21 -10.36 16.41
C LEU A 172 7.56 -11.41 15.51
N PHE A 173 8.20 -12.56 15.36
CA PHE A 173 7.68 -13.66 14.52
C PHE A 173 6.41 -14.27 15.11
N TRP A 174 6.36 -14.47 16.43
CA TRP A 174 5.17 -14.94 17.13
C TRP A 174 4.03 -13.93 17.00
N THR A 175 4.30 -12.66 17.16
CA THR A 175 3.27 -11.59 17.07
C THR A 175 2.73 -11.48 15.66
N ASP A 176 3.58 -11.43 14.63
CA ASP A 176 3.15 -11.43 13.22
C ASP A 176 2.33 -12.69 12.89
N GLY A 177 2.78 -13.85 13.35
CA GLY A 177 2.07 -15.11 13.14
C GLY A 177 0.71 -15.13 13.81
N LEU A 178 0.64 -14.79 15.09
CA LEU A 178 -0.60 -14.81 15.88
C LEU A 178 -1.60 -13.76 15.40
N THR A 179 -1.17 -12.54 15.04
CA THR A 179 -2.06 -11.50 14.50
C THR A 179 -2.63 -11.90 13.15
N ASN A 180 -1.84 -12.53 12.26
CA ASN A 180 -2.35 -13.10 11.01
C ASN A 180 -3.40 -14.19 11.27
N ILE A 181 -3.12 -15.15 12.15
CA ILE A 181 -4.05 -16.21 12.52
C ILE A 181 -5.32 -15.62 13.16
N THR A 182 -5.18 -14.65 14.06
CA THR A 182 -6.31 -13.96 14.69
C THR A 182 -7.16 -13.25 13.65
N ALA A 183 -6.56 -12.54 12.70
CA ALA A 183 -7.27 -11.92 11.59
C ALA A 183 -8.03 -12.96 10.75
N GLY A 184 -7.45 -14.15 10.53
CA GLY A 184 -8.11 -15.28 9.86
C GLY A 184 -9.30 -15.81 10.65
N ILE A 185 -9.18 -16.00 11.95
CA ILE A 185 -10.26 -16.43 12.84
C ILE A 185 -11.38 -15.40 12.85
N VAL A 186 -11.04 -14.12 13.01
CA VAL A 186 -12.01 -13.02 12.99
C VAL A 186 -12.73 -12.99 11.64
N LEU A 187 -12.02 -13.14 10.52
CA LEU A 187 -12.63 -13.22 9.18
C LEU A 187 -13.64 -14.38 9.09
N LEU A 188 -13.29 -15.56 9.59
CA LEU A 188 -14.19 -16.73 9.62
C LEU A 188 -15.48 -16.48 10.41
N ILE A 189 -15.37 -15.79 11.55
CA ILE A 189 -16.49 -15.59 12.48
C ILE A 189 -17.41 -14.46 11.99
N ILE A 190 -16.85 -13.34 11.52
CA ILE A 190 -17.62 -12.10 11.29
C ILE A 190 -18.07 -11.90 9.83
N LEU A 191 -17.36 -12.49 8.85
CA LEU A 191 -17.71 -12.35 7.45
C LEU A 191 -18.35 -13.64 6.89
N PRO A 192 -19.45 -13.53 6.14
CA PRO A 192 -20.08 -14.70 5.56
C PRO A 192 -19.18 -15.31 4.48
N LYS A 193 -19.17 -16.65 4.43
CA LYS A 193 -18.50 -17.38 3.35
C LYS A 193 -19.09 -17.00 2.00
N VAL A 194 -18.24 -16.56 1.10
CA VAL A 194 -18.62 -16.20 -0.28
C VAL A 194 -18.06 -17.25 -1.23
N THR A 195 -18.95 -17.90 -1.98
CA THR A 195 -18.57 -18.90 -2.99
C THR A 195 -18.22 -18.22 -4.33
N VAL A 196 -17.45 -18.90 -5.18
CA VAL A 196 -17.12 -18.43 -6.54
C VAL A 196 -18.38 -18.17 -7.36
N ALA A 197 -19.39 -19.03 -7.22
CA ALA A 197 -20.68 -18.85 -7.89
C ALA A 197 -21.40 -17.56 -7.47
N GLN A 198 -21.32 -17.17 -6.20
CA GLN A 198 -21.88 -15.90 -5.70
C GLN A 198 -21.08 -14.70 -6.21
N GLN A 199 -19.75 -14.81 -6.29
CA GLN A 199 -18.90 -13.76 -6.88
C GLN A 199 -19.28 -13.46 -8.33
N HIS A 200 -19.54 -14.52 -9.12
CA HIS A 200 -19.89 -14.37 -10.54
C HIS A 200 -21.34 -13.91 -10.78
N LYS A 201 -22.29 -14.23 -9.87
CA LYS A 201 -23.69 -13.79 -10.00
C LYS A 201 -23.84 -12.27 -9.91
N GLU A 202 -22.99 -11.55 -9.20
CA GLU A 202 -23.03 -10.09 -9.12
C GLU A 202 -22.54 -9.39 -10.41
N SER A 203 -21.97 -10.13 -11.35
CA SER A 203 -21.57 -9.61 -12.66
C SER A 203 -22.69 -9.67 -13.72
N HIS A 204 -23.96 -9.70 -13.32
CA HIS A 204 -25.10 -9.72 -14.25
C HIS A 204 -25.11 -8.49 -15.16
N GLY A 205 -24.67 -8.66 -16.41
CA GLY A 205 -24.87 -7.69 -17.47
C GLY A 205 -23.98 -7.77 -18.69
N LYS A 206 -22.85 -8.48 -18.68
CA LYS A 206 -22.04 -8.64 -19.89
C LYS A 206 -21.44 -10.04 -19.99
N ASN A 207 -21.98 -10.84 -20.92
CA ASN A 207 -21.32 -12.02 -21.49
C ASN A 207 -20.09 -11.62 -22.36
N GLU A 208 -19.29 -10.66 -21.92
CA GLU A 208 -18.01 -10.38 -22.55
C GLU A 208 -17.01 -11.41 -22.02
N LYS A 209 -16.39 -12.16 -22.93
CA LYS A 209 -15.22 -12.98 -22.62
C LYS A 209 -14.28 -12.11 -21.80
N ALA A 210 -14.06 -12.45 -20.54
CA ALA A 210 -13.21 -11.70 -19.64
C ALA A 210 -11.79 -11.70 -20.22
N SER A 211 -11.40 -10.63 -20.92
CA SER A 211 -10.04 -10.47 -21.41
C SER A 211 -9.09 -10.38 -20.22
N GLY A 212 -7.94 -11.04 -20.31
CA GLY A 212 -6.93 -10.95 -19.28
C GLY A 212 -6.37 -9.53 -19.15
N PRO A 213 -5.84 -9.14 -17.97
CA PRO A 213 -5.31 -7.80 -17.75
C PRO A 213 -4.18 -7.41 -18.71
N LEU A 214 -3.39 -8.38 -19.20
CA LEU A 214 -2.31 -8.14 -20.19
C LEU A 214 -2.85 -7.76 -21.56
N GLN A 215 -4.09 -8.09 -21.90
CA GLN A 215 -4.74 -7.73 -23.15
C GLN A 215 -5.42 -6.36 -23.07
N ASP A 216 -5.68 -5.84 -21.85
CA ASP A 216 -6.22 -4.50 -21.64
C ASP A 216 -5.09 -3.46 -21.73
N LYS A 217 -4.84 -2.98 -22.95
CA LYS A 217 -3.81 -1.97 -23.24
C LYS A 217 -3.96 -0.73 -22.37
N THR A 218 -5.19 -0.28 -22.11
CA THR A 218 -5.44 0.90 -21.26
C THR A 218 -5.05 0.66 -19.82
N PHE A 219 -5.35 -0.54 -19.28
CA PHE A 219 -4.93 -0.92 -17.94
C PHE A 219 -3.40 -1.03 -17.83
N MET A 220 -2.73 -1.61 -18.82
CA MET A 220 -1.27 -1.74 -18.82
C MET A 220 -0.58 -0.37 -18.88
N ILE A 221 -1.07 0.56 -19.72
CA ILE A 221 -0.57 1.93 -19.79
C ILE A 221 -0.82 2.66 -18.47
N PHE A 222 -2.02 2.53 -17.91
CA PHE A 222 -2.35 3.08 -16.58
C PHE A 222 -1.40 2.54 -15.51
N THR A 223 -1.16 1.24 -15.48
CA THR A 223 -0.27 0.59 -14.50
C THR A 223 1.18 1.06 -14.66
N GLY A 224 1.64 1.32 -15.89
CA GLY A 224 2.96 1.90 -16.15
C GLY A 224 3.11 3.32 -15.54
N PHE A 225 2.12 4.20 -15.74
CA PHE A 225 2.16 5.54 -15.14
C PHE A 225 1.94 5.52 -13.62
N MET A 226 1.13 4.59 -13.11
CA MET A 226 0.99 4.35 -11.67
C MET A 226 2.30 3.85 -11.05
N LEU A 227 3.06 3.00 -11.75
CA LEU A 227 4.39 2.56 -11.33
C LEU A 227 5.34 3.75 -11.16
N LEU A 228 5.36 4.70 -12.12
CA LEU A 228 6.18 5.91 -12.04
C LEU A 228 5.77 6.78 -10.83
N PHE A 229 4.48 6.98 -10.62
CA PHE A 229 3.98 7.66 -9.43
C PHE A 229 4.44 6.96 -8.15
N ALA A 230 4.30 5.63 -8.08
CA ALA A 230 4.65 4.86 -6.91
C ALA A 230 6.17 4.85 -6.60
N ILE A 231 7.02 4.86 -7.64
CA ILE A 231 8.48 5.03 -7.49
C ILE A 231 8.79 6.35 -6.77
N CYS A 232 8.14 7.43 -7.20
CA CYS A 232 8.29 8.73 -6.54
C CYS A 232 7.69 8.71 -5.13
N PHE A 233 6.52 8.14 -4.94
CA PHE A 233 5.85 8.07 -3.64
C PHE A 233 6.70 7.37 -2.57
N PHE A 234 7.38 6.27 -2.92
CA PHE A 234 8.19 5.53 -1.94
C PHE A 234 9.42 6.30 -1.45
N GLN A 235 9.81 7.39 -2.10
CA GLN A 235 10.86 8.27 -1.58
C GLN A 235 10.47 8.91 -0.23
N LEU A 236 9.18 9.05 0.04
CA LEU A 236 8.66 9.52 1.32
C LEU A 236 9.18 8.69 2.51
N PHE A 237 9.44 7.41 2.30
CA PHE A 237 9.88 6.50 3.36
C PHE A 237 11.39 6.22 3.34
N THR A 238 12.12 6.72 2.35
CA THR A 238 13.55 6.43 2.16
C THR A 238 14.39 7.70 2.09
N THR A 239 14.40 8.37 0.96
CA THR A 239 15.30 9.50 0.71
C THR A 239 14.83 10.83 1.31
N VAL A 240 13.51 11.02 1.48
CA VAL A 240 12.97 12.26 2.08
C VAL A 240 13.38 12.40 3.55
N PRO A 241 13.20 11.39 4.44
CA PRO A 241 13.69 11.47 5.81
C PRO A 241 15.21 11.61 5.90
N LEU A 242 15.96 10.95 5.00
CA LEU A 242 17.40 11.08 4.93
C LEU A 242 17.82 12.53 4.60
N TYR A 243 17.18 13.15 3.62
CA TYR A 243 17.43 14.55 3.29
C TYR A 243 17.02 15.51 4.42
N PHE A 244 15.95 15.22 5.14
CA PHE A 244 15.57 16.04 6.30
C PHE A 244 16.66 16.02 7.37
N LYS A 245 17.36 14.88 7.55
CA LYS A 245 18.47 14.74 8.47
C LYS A 245 19.76 15.37 7.94
N GLU A 246 20.19 15.00 6.73
CA GLU A 246 21.49 15.36 6.17
C GLU A 246 21.49 16.73 5.47
N GLY A 247 20.43 17.05 4.75
CA GLY A 247 20.34 18.31 3.96
C GLY A 247 19.70 19.46 4.72
N LEU A 248 18.70 19.21 5.57
CA LEU A 248 18.04 20.24 6.38
C LEU A 248 18.48 20.26 7.82
N HIS A 249 19.39 19.35 8.24
CA HIS A 249 19.94 19.22 9.59
C HIS A 249 18.88 19.14 10.71
N LEU A 250 17.74 18.50 10.42
CA LEU A 250 16.69 18.28 11.40
C LEU A 250 17.04 17.11 12.31
N ASN A 251 16.69 17.24 13.60
CA ASN A 251 16.82 16.13 14.54
C ASN A 251 15.73 15.06 14.30
N GLU A 252 15.98 13.86 14.79
CA GLU A 252 15.12 12.69 14.61
C GLU A 252 13.68 12.92 15.14
N SER A 253 13.55 13.65 16.24
CA SER A 253 12.23 13.99 16.81
C SER A 253 11.41 14.87 15.87
N SER A 254 12.03 15.90 15.27
CA SER A 254 11.39 16.78 14.29
C SER A 254 10.96 15.99 13.04
N ILE A 255 11.84 15.11 12.54
CA ILE A 255 11.52 14.23 11.41
C ILE A 255 10.33 13.34 11.76
N GLY A 256 10.37 12.70 12.92
CA GLY A 256 9.26 11.85 13.41
C GLY A 256 7.92 12.58 13.50
N ILE A 257 7.91 13.80 14.03
CA ILE A 257 6.71 14.65 14.13
C ILE A 257 6.16 14.98 12.72
N ILE A 258 7.03 15.38 11.79
CA ILE A 258 6.64 15.72 10.42
C ILE A 258 6.09 14.49 9.69
N MET A 259 6.72 13.32 9.84
CA MET A 259 6.22 12.07 9.24
C MET A 259 4.91 11.61 9.88
N ALA A 260 4.74 11.77 11.19
CA ALA A 260 3.50 11.47 11.87
C ALA A 260 2.35 12.39 11.41
N LEU A 261 2.65 13.64 11.09
CA LEU A 261 1.68 14.60 10.56
C LEU A 261 1.05 14.08 9.25
N ASN A 262 1.82 13.49 8.34
CA ASN A 262 1.29 12.84 7.13
C ASN A 262 0.21 11.81 7.48
N GLY A 263 0.52 10.85 8.34
CA GLY A 263 -0.43 9.79 8.74
C GLY A 263 -1.68 10.33 9.42
N ILE A 264 -1.52 11.32 10.31
CA ILE A 264 -2.65 11.96 11.01
C ILE A 264 -3.57 12.70 10.04
N LEU A 265 -3.00 13.46 9.10
CA LEU A 265 -3.79 14.19 8.11
C LEU A 265 -4.53 13.25 7.16
N ILE A 266 -3.92 12.15 6.74
CA ILE A 266 -4.59 11.12 5.95
C ILE A 266 -5.77 10.55 6.74
N ALA A 267 -5.55 10.15 8.00
CA ALA A 267 -6.59 9.58 8.84
C ALA A 267 -7.77 10.55 9.06
N LEU A 268 -7.49 11.83 9.21
CA LEU A 268 -8.52 12.83 9.43
C LEU A 268 -9.24 13.22 8.14
N PHE A 269 -8.53 13.45 7.04
CA PHE A 269 -9.11 14.16 5.90
C PHE A 269 -9.41 13.27 4.70
N GLU A 270 -8.76 12.12 4.52
CA GLU A 270 -8.91 11.31 3.30
C GLU A 270 -10.36 10.91 3.03
N MET A 271 -11.07 10.36 4.02
CA MET A 271 -12.46 9.94 3.86
C MET A 271 -13.39 11.07 3.45
N VAL A 272 -13.22 12.24 4.06
CA VAL A 272 -14.01 13.44 3.76
C VAL A 272 -13.73 13.95 2.35
N PHE A 273 -12.45 13.93 1.96
CA PHE A 273 -12.00 14.38 0.64
C PHE A 273 -12.54 13.46 -0.47
N VAL A 274 -12.39 12.16 -0.27
CA VAL A 274 -12.91 11.14 -1.18
C VAL A 274 -14.42 11.27 -1.34
N PHE A 275 -15.17 11.39 -0.23
CA PHE A 275 -16.62 11.57 -0.27
C PHE A 275 -17.04 12.80 -1.08
N LYS A 276 -16.31 13.91 -0.98
CA LYS A 276 -16.60 15.13 -1.74
C LYS A 276 -16.28 15.02 -3.23
N LEU A 277 -15.27 14.26 -3.60
CA LEU A 277 -14.74 14.21 -4.96
C LEU A 277 -15.28 13.02 -5.76
N GLU A 278 -15.67 11.93 -5.09
CA GLU A 278 -16.20 10.74 -5.76
C GLU A 278 -17.45 11.07 -6.59
N GLY A 279 -17.45 10.63 -7.85
CA GLY A 279 -18.53 10.89 -8.78
C GLY A 279 -18.61 12.32 -9.34
N ARG A 280 -17.87 13.29 -8.78
CA ARG A 280 -17.89 14.70 -9.24
C ARG A 280 -16.77 15.03 -10.24
N GLN A 281 -15.67 14.33 -10.14
CA GLN A 281 -14.53 14.52 -11.05
C GLN A 281 -14.08 13.17 -11.60
N PRO A 282 -13.60 13.12 -12.85
CA PRO A 282 -13.01 11.91 -13.41
C PRO A 282 -11.79 11.46 -12.60
N TYR A 283 -11.69 10.19 -12.28
CA TYR A 283 -10.58 9.64 -11.46
C TYR A 283 -9.20 9.98 -12.04
N LEU A 284 -9.03 9.84 -13.36
CA LEU A 284 -7.75 10.15 -14.03
C LEU A 284 -7.34 11.62 -13.86
N LYS A 285 -8.31 12.55 -13.80
CA LYS A 285 -8.03 13.97 -13.55
C LYS A 285 -7.53 14.20 -12.13
N LEU A 286 -8.12 13.52 -11.16
CA LEU A 286 -7.67 13.58 -9.76
C LEU A 286 -6.26 13.01 -9.59
N MET A 287 -5.95 11.89 -10.25
CA MET A 287 -4.60 11.31 -10.29
C MET A 287 -3.59 12.27 -10.93
N THR A 288 -3.98 12.95 -12.03
CA THR A 288 -3.15 13.99 -12.66
C THR A 288 -2.80 15.09 -11.67
N TYR A 289 -3.78 15.59 -10.91
CA TYR A 289 -3.53 16.59 -9.87
C TYR A 289 -2.64 16.08 -8.75
N GLY A 290 -2.85 14.82 -8.29
CA GLY A 290 -1.98 14.18 -7.31
C GLY A 290 -0.52 14.10 -7.78
N CYS A 291 -0.30 13.72 -9.04
CA CYS A 291 1.05 13.69 -9.62
C CYS A 291 1.69 15.08 -9.71
N ILE A 292 0.94 16.11 -10.11
CA ILE A 292 1.44 17.50 -10.18
C ILE A 292 1.81 18.00 -8.78
N LEU A 293 0.96 17.75 -7.77
CA LEU A 293 1.25 18.15 -6.40
C LEU A 293 2.50 17.46 -5.86
N LEU A 294 2.67 16.16 -6.17
CA LEU A 294 3.87 15.43 -5.80
C LEU A 294 5.11 15.96 -6.53
N ALA A 295 5.01 16.33 -7.80
CA ALA A 295 6.08 16.97 -8.53
C ALA A 295 6.50 18.31 -7.89
N VAL A 296 5.52 19.15 -7.57
CA VAL A 296 5.76 20.45 -6.90
C VAL A 296 6.42 20.23 -5.54
N SER A 297 5.97 19.23 -4.75
CA SER A 297 6.56 18.95 -3.44
C SER A 297 8.05 18.60 -3.53
N TYR A 298 8.46 17.82 -4.52
CA TYR A 298 9.89 17.51 -4.74
C TYR A 298 10.68 18.71 -5.25
N CYS A 299 10.13 19.47 -6.18
CA CYS A 299 10.80 20.69 -6.66
C CYS A 299 11.01 21.72 -5.53
N MET A 300 10.09 21.80 -4.56
CA MET A 300 10.21 22.68 -3.39
C MET A 300 11.43 22.34 -2.53
N LEU A 301 11.90 21.09 -2.47
CA LEU A 301 13.10 20.70 -1.72
C LEU A 301 14.39 21.34 -2.25
N ASN A 302 14.37 21.89 -3.46
CA ASN A 302 15.48 22.65 -4.04
C ASN A 302 15.42 24.15 -3.71
N ILE A 303 14.39 24.63 -3.00
CA ILE A 303 14.27 26.05 -2.63
C ILE A 303 15.07 26.28 -1.34
N PRO A 304 16.04 27.20 -1.32
CA PRO A 304 16.80 27.54 -0.12
C PRO A 304 15.91 28.34 0.85
N LEU A 305 15.22 27.67 1.76
CA LEU A 305 14.49 28.30 2.85
C LEU A 305 15.34 28.31 4.12
N ALA A 306 15.40 29.47 4.79
CA ALA A 306 16.19 29.64 6.01
C ALA A 306 15.77 28.69 7.15
N ASN A 307 14.50 28.24 7.16
CA ASN A 307 14.00 27.31 8.18
C ASN A 307 13.64 25.95 7.55
N GLY A 308 14.53 24.97 7.73
CA GLY A 308 14.37 23.61 7.21
C GLY A 308 13.13 22.89 7.75
N PHE A 309 12.70 23.15 9.00
CA PHE A 309 11.50 22.55 9.57
C PHE A 309 10.23 23.03 8.86
N ILE A 310 10.15 24.32 8.52
CA ILE A 310 9.02 24.88 7.76
C ILE A 310 8.98 24.27 6.36
N LEU A 311 10.13 24.21 5.68
CA LEU A 311 10.20 23.59 4.34
C LEU A 311 9.74 22.14 4.37
N ALA A 312 10.27 21.32 5.29
CA ALA A 312 9.91 19.93 5.44
C ALA A 312 8.41 19.75 5.72
N THR A 313 7.84 20.59 6.59
CA THR A 313 6.40 20.58 6.89
C THR A 313 5.56 20.92 5.66
N MET A 314 5.91 21.95 4.91
CA MET A 314 5.21 22.34 3.68
C MET A 314 5.25 21.22 2.62
N VAL A 315 6.42 20.59 2.45
CA VAL A 315 6.60 19.46 1.53
C VAL A 315 5.71 18.29 1.93
N ILE A 316 5.69 17.91 3.21
CA ILE A 316 4.85 16.80 3.69
C ILE A 316 3.35 17.12 3.56
N LEU A 317 2.94 18.36 3.79
CA LEU A 317 1.55 18.76 3.54
C LEU A 317 1.17 18.59 2.05
N MET A 318 2.05 19.00 1.14
CA MET A 318 1.82 18.85 -0.31
C MET A 318 1.80 17.37 -0.72
N VAL A 319 2.73 16.55 -0.22
CA VAL A 319 2.74 15.09 -0.42
C VAL A 319 1.44 14.46 0.08
N THR A 320 0.98 14.85 1.27
CA THR A 320 -0.27 14.32 1.86
C THR A 320 -1.48 14.64 0.98
N ILE A 321 -1.57 15.87 0.46
CA ILE A 321 -2.66 16.24 -0.46
C ILE A 321 -2.55 15.45 -1.77
N ALA A 322 -1.33 15.26 -2.30
CA ALA A 322 -1.08 14.44 -3.49
C ALA A 322 -1.54 12.99 -3.30
N GLU A 323 -1.25 12.42 -2.14
CA GLU A 323 -1.66 11.08 -1.73
C GLU A 323 -3.17 10.92 -1.68
N ILE A 324 -3.85 11.80 -0.97
CA ILE A 324 -5.32 11.81 -0.80
C ILE A 324 -6.03 11.99 -2.16
N THR A 325 -5.47 12.80 -3.05
CA THR A 325 -6.06 13.06 -4.38
C THR A 325 -5.74 11.98 -5.41
N GLY A 326 -4.70 11.17 -5.22
CA GLY A 326 -4.25 10.16 -6.19
C GLY A 326 -4.66 8.74 -5.83
N MET A 327 -4.20 8.25 -4.70
CA MET A 327 -4.19 6.80 -4.38
C MET A 327 -5.56 6.14 -4.26
N PRO A 328 -6.56 6.71 -3.56
CA PRO A 328 -7.87 6.07 -3.44
C PRO A 328 -8.53 5.87 -4.81
N PHE A 329 -8.36 6.83 -5.69
CA PHE A 329 -8.95 6.83 -7.03
C PHE A 329 -8.24 5.88 -8.00
N MET A 330 -6.93 5.60 -7.81
CA MET A 330 -6.20 4.56 -8.55
C MET A 330 -6.82 3.18 -8.33
N ASN A 331 -7.15 2.84 -7.09
CA ASN A 331 -7.81 1.58 -6.75
C ASN A 331 -9.19 1.48 -7.41
N SER A 332 -10.01 2.50 -7.30
CA SER A 332 -11.35 2.53 -7.89
C SER A 332 -11.32 2.49 -9.41
N TYR A 333 -10.33 3.14 -10.02
CA TYR A 333 -10.16 3.16 -11.47
C TYR A 333 -9.90 1.76 -12.04
N TYR A 334 -8.90 1.03 -11.51
CA TYR A 334 -8.59 -0.29 -12.06
C TYR A 334 -9.70 -1.29 -11.77
N ILE A 335 -10.29 -1.26 -10.58
CA ILE A 335 -11.42 -2.13 -10.22
C ILE A 335 -12.63 -1.87 -11.14
N GLY A 336 -12.87 -0.63 -11.52
CA GLY A 336 -13.95 -0.29 -12.46
C GLY A 336 -13.78 -0.88 -13.86
N ARG A 337 -12.59 -1.41 -14.18
CA ARG A 337 -12.30 -2.11 -15.45
C ARG A 337 -12.42 -3.63 -15.35
N THR A 338 -12.65 -4.17 -14.16
CA THR A 338 -12.67 -5.61 -13.92
C THR A 338 -14.06 -6.18 -13.94
N THR A 339 -14.13 -7.47 -14.23
CA THR A 339 -15.30 -8.32 -13.98
C THR A 339 -15.04 -9.18 -12.72
N ALA A 340 -16.06 -9.83 -12.19
CA ALA A 340 -15.88 -10.76 -11.07
C ALA A 340 -14.92 -11.93 -11.41
N ALA A 341 -14.80 -12.31 -12.68
CA ALA A 341 -14.02 -13.45 -13.13
C ALA A 341 -12.51 -13.16 -13.30
N ASN A 342 -12.11 -11.87 -13.41
CA ASN A 342 -10.70 -11.50 -13.64
C ASN A 342 -10.15 -10.47 -12.63
N ARG A 343 -10.95 -10.11 -11.62
CA ARG A 343 -10.63 -9.06 -10.64
C ARG A 343 -9.35 -9.33 -9.88
N GLY A 344 -9.12 -10.57 -9.46
CA GLY A 344 -7.90 -10.98 -8.78
C GLY A 344 -6.65 -10.83 -9.64
N GLN A 345 -6.73 -11.15 -10.94
CA GLN A 345 -5.60 -10.98 -11.86
C GLN A 345 -5.25 -9.50 -12.08
N TYR A 346 -6.23 -8.61 -12.22
CA TYR A 346 -5.98 -7.16 -12.29
C TYR A 346 -5.36 -6.64 -10.98
N ALA A 347 -5.91 -7.06 -9.84
CA ALA A 347 -5.37 -6.71 -8.53
C ALA A 347 -3.94 -7.24 -8.34
N ALA A 348 -3.62 -8.43 -8.87
CA ALA A 348 -2.27 -8.99 -8.84
C ALA A 348 -1.27 -8.09 -9.57
N ILE A 349 -1.53 -7.72 -10.83
CA ILE A 349 -0.63 -6.87 -11.63
C ILE A 349 -0.49 -5.49 -10.96
N TYR A 350 -1.59 -4.91 -10.48
CA TYR A 350 -1.55 -3.65 -9.74
C TYR A 350 -0.67 -3.75 -8.48
N THR A 351 -0.83 -4.81 -7.67
CA THR A 351 -0.03 -5.04 -6.46
C THR A 351 1.45 -5.29 -6.80
N MET A 352 1.73 -6.09 -7.84
CA MET A 352 3.10 -6.34 -8.30
C MET A 352 3.79 -5.04 -8.73
N ALA A 353 3.08 -4.16 -9.43
CA ALA A 353 3.62 -2.87 -9.84
C ALA A 353 3.95 -1.98 -8.62
N TRP A 354 3.11 -1.96 -7.57
CA TRP A 354 3.42 -1.27 -6.31
C TRP A 354 4.65 -1.87 -5.61
N SER A 355 4.75 -3.19 -5.54
CA SER A 355 5.91 -3.87 -4.92
C SER A 355 7.20 -3.61 -5.72
N ALA A 356 7.13 -3.67 -7.05
CA ALA A 356 8.27 -3.33 -7.91
C ALA A 356 8.69 -1.85 -7.74
N ALA A 357 7.72 -0.92 -7.67
CA ALA A 357 7.98 0.49 -7.43
C ALA A 357 8.69 0.75 -6.11
N GLN A 358 8.33 0.04 -5.05
CA GLN A 358 8.98 0.14 -3.76
C GLN A 358 10.47 -0.23 -3.85
N VAL A 359 10.78 -1.35 -4.48
CA VAL A 359 12.17 -1.81 -4.64
C VAL A 359 12.96 -0.86 -5.55
N ILE A 360 12.43 -0.57 -6.74
CA ILE A 360 13.09 0.30 -7.72
C ILE A 360 13.27 1.71 -7.14
N GLY A 361 12.23 2.26 -6.51
CA GLY A 361 12.26 3.61 -5.94
C GLY A 361 13.30 3.74 -4.85
N SER A 362 13.30 2.82 -3.88
CA SER A 362 14.26 2.85 -2.76
C SER A 362 15.71 2.75 -3.25
N LEU A 363 15.99 1.80 -4.15
CA LEU A 363 17.34 1.60 -4.67
C LEU A 363 17.81 2.76 -5.56
N SER A 364 16.98 3.16 -6.53
CA SER A 364 17.36 4.23 -7.47
C SER A 364 17.45 5.58 -6.77
N GLY A 365 16.55 5.89 -5.83
CA GLY A 365 16.61 7.12 -5.07
C GLY A 365 17.88 7.26 -4.24
N ALA A 366 18.24 6.21 -3.50
CA ALA A 366 19.48 6.18 -2.72
C ALA A 366 20.74 6.32 -3.62
N GLN A 367 20.77 5.59 -4.75
CA GLN A 367 21.90 5.64 -5.69
C GLN A 367 22.04 7.03 -6.33
N ILE A 368 20.93 7.66 -6.76
CA ILE A 368 20.96 9.00 -7.36
C ILE A 368 21.37 10.04 -6.31
N ALA A 369 20.83 9.97 -5.08
CA ALA A 369 21.21 10.86 -3.99
C ALA A 369 22.72 10.80 -3.69
N HIS A 370 23.28 9.58 -3.66
CA HIS A 370 24.70 9.36 -3.41
C HIS A 370 25.60 9.84 -4.57
N SER A 371 25.22 9.57 -5.83
CA SER A 371 26.08 9.83 -6.99
C SER A 371 25.94 11.23 -7.59
N LEU A 372 24.72 11.80 -7.59
CA LEU A 372 24.39 13.08 -8.22
C LEU A 372 23.91 14.15 -7.22
N GLY A 373 23.77 13.77 -5.94
CA GLY A 373 23.28 14.64 -4.89
C GLY A 373 21.76 14.78 -4.83
N PHE A 374 21.26 15.24 -3.69
CA PHE A 374 19.83 15.40 -3.43
C PHE A 374 19.13 16.38 -4.39
N SER A 375 19.80 17.48 -4.77
CA SER A 375 19.18 18.46 -5.68
C SER A 375 18.81 17.84 -7.03
N SER A 376 19.70 17.04 -7.61
CA SER A 376 19.46 16.32 -8.86
C SER A 376 18.34 15.29 -8.69
N LEU A 377 18.30 14.58 -7.57
CA LEU A 377 17.24 13.62 -7.25
C LEU A 377 15.86 14.31 -7.28
N TRP A 378 15.71 15.46 -6.63
CA TRP A 378 14.42 16.14 -6.54
C TRP A 378 13.91 16.63 -7.91
N TRP A 379 14.79 17.12 -8.78
CA TRP A 379 14.43 17.48 -10.16
C TRP A 379 14.02 16.26 -10.97
N ILE A 380 14.75 15.15 -10.87
CA ILE A 380 14.44 13.90 -11.58
C ILE A 380 13.07 13.37 -11.13
N LEU A 381 12.81 13.31 -9.82
CA LEU A 381 11.53 12.84 -9.29
C LEU A 381 10.38 13.74 -9.71
N GLY A 382 10.58 15.08 -9.66
CA GLY A 382 9.61 16.05 -10.17
C GLY A 382 9.27 15.79 -11.64
N PHE A 383 10.27 15.54 -12.46
CA PHE A 383 10.08 15.25 -13.89
C PHE A 383 9.34 13.90 -14.11
N ILE A 384 9.69 12.85 -13.37
CA ILE A 384 8.99 11.55 -13.44
C ILE A 384 7.53 11.71 -13.05
N CYS A 385 7.22 12.48 -12.00
CA CYS A 385 5.84 12.78 -11.60
C CYS A 385 5.07 13.53 -12.71
N LEU A 386 5.70 14.47 -13.42
CA LEU A 386 5.07 15.17 -14.55
C LEU A 386 4.81 14.23 -15.73
N ILE A 387 5.70 13.26 -16.01
CA ILE A 387 5.44 12.20 -17.00
C ILE A 387 4.22 11.38 -16.60
N ALA A 388 4.11 10.99 -15.33
CA ALA A 388 2.94 10.25 -14.82
C ALA A 388 1.66 11.09 -14.94
N ALA A 389 1.71 12.38 -14.61
CA ALA A 389 0.59 13.32 -14.77
C ALA A 389 0.13 13.42 -16.22
N PHE A 390 1.09 13.61 -17.14
CA PHE A 390 0.80 13.62 -18.58
C PHE A 390 0.14 12.33 -19.03
N GLY A 391 0.65 11.18 -18.56
CA GLY A 391 0.12 9.86 -18.90
C GLY A 391 -1.33 9.67 -18.46
N PHE A 392 -1.68 10.03 -17.23
CA PHE A 392 -3.07 9.95 -16.75
C PHE A 392 -3.99 10.90 -17.52
N ASN A 393 -3.53 12.12 -17.81
CA ASN A 393 -4.29 13.06 -18.63
C ASN A 393 -4.48 12.55 -20.07
N TYR A 394 -3.45 11.96 -20.69
CA TYR A 394 -3.55 11.35 -22.02
C TYR A 394 -4.59 10.22 -22.06
N ILE A 395 -4.59 9.31 -21.07
CA ILE A 395 -5.60 8.25 -20.98
C ILE A 395 -7.01 8.85 -20.86
N GLN A 396 -7.16 9.96 -20.14
CA GLN A 396 -8.44 10.64 -19.98
C GLN A 396 -8.94 11.25 -21.27
N LEU A 397 -8.08 11.93 -22.03
CA LEU A 397 -8.43 12.57 -23.30
C LEU A 397 -8.84 11.54 -24.36
N LYS A 398 -8.18 10.40 -24.40
CA LYS A 398 -8.50 9.30 -25.34
C LYS A 398 -9.84 8.62 -25.05
N ARG A 399 -10.45 8.86 -23.90
CA ARG A 399 -11.76 8.32 -23.49
C ARG A 399 -12.93 9.28 -23.79
N ARG A 400 -12.67 10.54 -24.10
CA ARG A 400 -13.62 11.51 -24.60
C ARG A 400 -13.80 11.36 -26.12
#